data_723c9a9331e2e1cdd5ada5d2aa868b21
#
_entry.id   723c9a9331e2e1cdd5ada5d2aa868b21
#
_cell.length_a   1.000
_cell.length_b   1.000
_cell.length_c   1.000
_cell.angle_alpha   90.00
_cell.angle_beta   90.00
_cell.angle_gamma   90.00
#
_symmetry.space_group_name_H-M   'P 1'
#
loop_
_entity.id
_entity.type
_entity.pdbx_description
1 polymer ?
#
loop_
_entity_poly.entity_id
_entity_poly.type
_entity_poly.pdbx_seq_one_letter_code
_entity_poly.pdbx_strand_id
1 'polypeptide(L)'
;MLYHVLAVDYDGTLATNGLVDDATVDALIRLRQSGRRVVLVTGRLLKPLLAAFPQVGLCDLVIAENGALLYDPDTRTERPLVDPPPREFVEKLTERGVPIHEVGRVIIATCIPYEALVLETIRDMSLELQIIFNKGAVMVLPTGVNKASGLRSALLELGLSPHNAVGIGDAENDEAFLKLCDASAAVDNALKTVKKQVDIVLSGAGSAGVVELIEQLIADDLQALHDRPDRGILLGNEIGGGDVRIPVYGTRMLVTGDSAGGKSKLAIGMLEQLMEGEYQTLVIDPEGDYQSVEGPIVLGTLERAPTAEEVMQVVGKSDKSCVVSLFAAKTEEQPPLFSKLYCALQDHRVHTGQPHWNIVDEAHYPISGSWKPIDELHLEDFRSVMYVTACPEKMPRNILSAVDLFVVISNEPAKLLQKYCELLGEETPKLEPQSDVEKHHAIAWWRRKGLPFWFRRLPPRGEHQRHQHQYFDGDMDPDNCFCFRGPKGALNLAAGNLRTFMQLAEGVDEETWVYHLRRGDYARWFRDKIQDQELAAVAEQLQREDVAPLDSRHRVLEMIRKMYVKEI
;
A
#
# COMPACT_ATOMS: atom_id res chain seq x y z
N MET A 1 15.51 4.50 -6.96
CA MET A 1 15.99 3.21 -6.41
C MET A 1 14.80 2.51 -5.78
N LEU A 2 14.53 1.26 -6.19
CA LEU A 2 13.47 0.42 -5.62
C LEU A 2 14.05 -0.49 -4.54
N TYR A 3 15.17 -1.13 -4.86
CA TYR A 3 15.82 -2.07 -3.96
C TYR A 3 16.84 -1.35 -3.08
N HIS A 4 16.49 -1.23 -1.80
CA HIS A 4 17.29 -0.53 -0.77
C HIS A 4 18.16 -1.45 0.07
N VAL A 5 17.90 -2.77 0.03
CA VAL A 5 18.62 -3.74 0.83
C VAL A 5 18.93 -5.03 0.06
N LEU A 6 20.13 -5.53 0.23
CA LEU A 6 20.55 -6.87 -0.17
C LEU A 6 20.53 -7.76 1.09
N ALA A 7 19.66 -8.77 1.10
CA ALA A 7 19.64 -9.84 2.08
C ALA A 7 20.43 -11.03 1.53
N VAL A 8 21.55 -11.36 2.13
CA VAL A 8 22.50 -12.34 1.60
C VAL A 8 22.74 -13.48 2.58
N ASP A 9 22.62 -14.74 2.12
CA ASP A 9 23.09 -15.90 2.87
C ASP A 9 24.61 -15.97 2.92
N TYR A 10 25.17 -16.65 3.92
CA TYR A 10 26.60 -16.75 4.12
C TYR A 10 27.23 -17.95 3.43
N ASP A 11 26.85 -19.18 3.83
CA ASP A 11 27.55 -20.42 3.49
C ASP A 11 27.20 -21.00 2.12
N GLY A 12 28.09 -20.85 1.14
CA GLY A 12 27.84 -21.27 -0.25
C GLY A 12 27.30 -20.15 -1.12
N THR A 13 27.02 -18.98 -0.51
CA THR A 13 26.54 -17.76 -1.15
C THR A 13 27.57 -16.65 -1.02
N LEU A 14 27.63 -15.91 0.09
CA LEU A 14 28.61 -14.82 0.30
C LEU A 14 30.03 -15.38 0.49
N ALA A 15 30.14 -16.52 1.19
CA ALA A 15 31.41 -17.17 1.50
C ALA A 15 31.59 -18.45 0.68
N THR A 16 32.77 -18.57 0.07
CA THR A 16 33.23 -19.80 -0.59
C THR A 16 34.20 -20.52 0.35
N ASN A 17 33.91 -21.79 0.69
CA ASN A 17 34.67 -22.55 1.68
C ASN A 17 34.78 -21.85 3.05
N GLY A 18 33.76 -21.11 3.44
CA GLY A 18 33.68 -20.40 4.72
C GLY A 18 34.41 -19.06 4.80
N LEU A 19 35.02 -18.60 3.72
CA LEU A 19 35.74 -17.33 3.61
C LEU A 19 35.14 -16.42 2.55
N VAL A 20 35.11 -15.13 2.84
CA VAL A 20 34.70 -14.07 1.90
C VAL A 20 35.96 -13.51 1.24
N ASP A 21 36.03 -13.50 -0.08
CA ASP A 21 37.18 -12.98 -0.83
C ASP A 21 37.16 -11.45 -0.96
N ASP A 22 38.35 -10.88 -1.31
CA ASP A 22 38.51 -9.44 -1.41
C ASP A 22 37.64 -8.81 -2.49
N ALA A 23 37.37 -9.52 -3.59
CA ALA A 23 36.48 -9.02 -4.66
C ALA A 23 35.04 -8.84 -4.18
N THR A 24 34.56 -9.76 -3.34
CA THR A 24 33.25 -9.68 -2.70
C THR A 24 33.19 -8.55 -1.67
N VAL A 25 34.25 -8.38 -0.87
CA VAL A 25 34.37 -7.23 0.07
C VAL A 25 34.29 -5.91 -0.69
N ASP A 26 35.02 -5.76 -1.79
CA ASP A 26 34.98 -4.57 -2.63
C ASP A 26 33.61 -4.32 -3.26
N ALA A 27 32.92 -5.37 -3.68
CA ALA A 27 31.55 -5.27 -4.21
C ALA A 27 30.55 -4.80 -3.13
N LEU A 28 30.64 -5.33 -1.90
CA LEU A 28 29.82 -4.87 -0.77
C LEU A 28 30.07 -3.39 -0.44
N ILE A 29 31.32 -2.94 -0.50
CA ILE A 29 31.67 -1.52 -0.30
C ILE A 29 31.00 -0.65 -1.38
N ARG A 30 31.07 -1.05 -2.67
CA ARG A 30 30.41 -0.31 -3.76
C ARG A 30 28.89 -0.30 -3.60
N LEU A 31 28.29 -1.42 -3.17
CA LEU A 31 26.85 -1.50 -2.90
C LEU A 31 26.44 -0.48 -1.83
N ARG A 32 27.17 -0.42 -0.71
CA ARG A 32 26.91 0.57 0.36
C ARG A 32 27.11 2.02 -0.12
N GLN A 33 28.13 2.27 -0.93
CA GLN A 33 28.35 3.59 -1.54
C GLN A 33 27.21 4.02 -2.48
N SER A 34 26.48 3.08 -3.06
CA SER A 34 25.27 3.37 -3.85
C SER A 34 24.05 3.77 -2.99
N GLY A 35 24.17 3.78 -1.66
CA GLY A 35 23.12 4.08 -0.70
C GLY A 35 22.29 2.86 -0.27
N ARG A 36 22.65 1.65 -0.70
CA ARG A 36 21.98 0.40 -0.31
C ARG A 36 22.56 -0.16 0.97
N ARG A 37 21.75 -0.94 1.68
CA ARG A 37 22.10 -1.63 2.92
C ARG A 37 22.34 -3.12 2.68
N VAL A 38 23.04 -3.76 3.61
CA VAL A 38 23.34 -5.19 3.58
C VAL A 38 22.83 -5.84 4.86
N VAL A 39 22.01 -6.87 4.73
CA VAL A 39 21.58 -7.73 5.83
C VAL A 39 22.11 -9.14 5.57
N LEU A 40 22.99 -9.60 6.45
CA LEU A 40 23.49 -10.97 6.40
C LEU A 40 22.50 -11.91 7.09
N VAL A 41 22.13 -13.02 6.43
CA VAL A 41 21.14 -13.97 6.93
C VAL A 41 21.73 -15.37 6.95
N THR A 42 22.07 -15.90 8.13
CA THR A 42 22.81 -17.16 8.23
C THR A 42 22.25 -18.14 9.27
N GLY A 43 22.50 -19.42 9.03
CA GLY A 43 22.28 -20.47 10.03
C GLY A 43 23.38 -20.57 11.08
N ARG A 44 24.54 -19.91 10.87
CA ARG A 44 25.66 -19.98 11.80
C ARG A 44 25.35 -19.34 13.15
N LEU A 45 26.01 -19.84 14.19
CA LEU A 45 26.11 -19.13 15.45
C LEU A 45 26.96 -17.86 15.28
N LEU A 46 26.64 -16.83 16.06
CA LEU A 46 27.29 -15.53 15.91
C LEU A 46 28.81 -15.57 16.14
N LYS A 47 29.29 -16.24 17.19
CA LYS A 47 30.74 -16.26 17.49
C LYS A 47 31.59 -16.89 16.36
N PRO A 48 31.26 -18.10 15.83
CA PRO A 48 31.95 -18.64 14.67
C PRO A 48 31.87 -17.75 13.43
N LEU A 49 30.74 -17.08 13.21
CA LEU A 49 30.57 -16.14 12.11
C LEU A 49 31.53 -14.96 12.23
N LEU A 50 31.60 -14.30 13.40
CA LEU A 50 32.50 -13.15 13.64
C LEU A 50 33.98 -13.52 13.48
N ALA A 51 34.36 -14.76 13.79
CA ALA A 51 35.72 -15.25 13.58
C ALA A 51 36.03 -15.51 12.09
N ALA A 52 35.03 -15.97 11.32
CA ALA A 52 35.17 -16.29 9.90
C ALA A 52 35.05 -15.05 8.98
N PHE A 53 34.32 -14.03 9.40
CA PHE A 53 34.08 -12.80 8.65
C PHE A 53 34.41 -11.53 9.47
N PRO A 54 35.67 -11.16 9.57
CA PRO A 54 36.11 -9.96 10.31
C PRO A 54 35.51 -8.66 9.77
N GLN A 55 35.11 -8.63 8.49
CA GLN A 55 34.50 -7.48 7.82
C GLN A 55 32.97 -7.38 8.03
N VAL A 56 32.42 -8.04 9.04
CA VAL A 56 30.99 -8.05 9.37
C VAL A 56 30.41 -6.63 9.53
N GLY A 57 31.22 -5.63 9.87
CA GLY A 57 30.82 -4.21 9.88
C GLY A 57 30.42 -3.63 8.51
N LEU A 58 30.58 -4.38 7.40
CA LEU A 58 29.99 -4.04 6.11
C LEU A 58 28.49 -4.35 6.06
N CYS A 59 27.98 -5.18 6.98
CA CYS A 59 26.56 -5.45 7.12
C CYS A 59 25.93 -4.43 8.07
N ASP A 60 24.75 -3.93 7.72
CA ASP A 60 23.96 -3.05 8.58
C ASP A 60 23.34 -3.85 9.74
N LEU A 61 22.87 -5.05 9.46
CA LEU A 61 22.40 -6.02 10.47
C LEU A 61 22.78 -7.45 10.08
N VAL A 62 22.87 -8.32 11.07
CA VAL A 62 23.12 -9.75 10.90
C VAL A 62 22.02 -10.55 11.56
N ILE A 63 21.39 -11.41 10.80
CA ILE A 63 20.47 -12.45 11.29
C ILE A 63 21.26 -13.74 11.40
N ALA A 64 21.57 -14.14 12.62
CA ALA A 64 22.24 -15.39 12.94
C ALA A 64 21.27 -16.44 13.49
N GLU A 65 21.79 -17.64 13.75
CA GLU A 65 21.05 -18.73 14.38
C GLU A 65 19.74 -19.05 13.64
N ASN A 66 19.81 -19.06 12.28
CA ASN A 66 18.71 -19.38 11.39
C ASN A 66 17.44 -18.51 11.61
N GLY A 67 17.62 -17.24 11.96
CA GLY A 67 16.52 -16.30 12.19
C GLY A 67 16.24 -15.97 13.65
N ALA A 68 16.91 -16.62 14.59
CA ALA A 68 16.61 -16.51 16.02
C ALA A 68 17.35 -15.36 16.74
N LEU A 69 18.46 -14.89 16.16
CA LEU A 69 19.31 -13.86 16.77
C LEU A 69 19.55 -12.72 15.80
N LEU A 70 19.25 -11.50 16.22
CA LEU A 70 19.63 -10.26 15.54
C LEU A 70 20.90 -9.70 16.18
N TYR A 71 21.86 -9.33 15.35
CA TYR A 71 23.08 -8.68 15.77
C TYR A 71 23.32 -7.40 14.98
N ASP A 72 23.61 -6.34 15.68
CA ASP A 72 24.00 -5.05 15.13
C ASP A 72 25.53 -4.90 15.22
N PRO A 73 26.26 -4.89 14.09
CA PRO A 73 27.73 -4.79 14.08
C PRO A 73 28.26 -3.43 14.58
N ASP A 74 27.50 -2.34 14.41
CA ASP A 74 27.93 -0.99 14.80
C ASP A 74 27.90 -0.83 16.32
N THR A 75 26.81 -1.24 16.96
CA THR A 75 26.63 -1.17 18.42
C THR A 75 27.16 -2.42 19.13
N ARG A 76 27.42 -3.49 18.39
CA ARG A 76 27.77 -4.84 18.90
C ARG A 76 26.73 -5.42 19.84
N THR A 77 25.48 -5.07 19.63
CA THR A 77 24.36 -5.58 20.41
C THR A 77 23.82 -6.89 19.84
N GLU A 78 23.60 -7.87 20.73
CA GLU A 78 22.93 -9.12 20.40
C GLU A 78 21.50 -9.08 20.98
N ARG A 79 20.51 -9.35 20.12
CA ARG A 79 19.10 -9.40 20.55
C ARG A 79 18.46 -10.70 20.09
N PRO A 80 18.18 -11.65 21.00
CA PRO A 80 17.33 -12.78 20.71
C PRO A 80 15.95 -12.31 20.25
N LEU A 81 15.43 -12.89 19.18
CA LEU A 81 14.12 -12.55 18.63
C LEU A 81 12.99 -13.40 19.24
N VAL A 82 13.36 -14.48 19.91
CA VAL A 82 12.48 -15.41 20.62
C VAL A 82 13.18 -15.94 21.85
N ASP A 83 12.42 -16.48 22.80
CA ASP A 83 12.96 -17.11 23.98
C ASP A 83 13.70 -18.41 23.63
N PRO A 84 14.87 -18.68 24.23
CA PRO A 84 15.60 -19.92 24.00
C PRO A 84 14.86 -21.13 24.59
N PRO A 85 15.17 -22.36 24.09
CA PRO A 85 14.72 -23.57 24.74
C PRO A 85 15.14 -23.60 26.23
N PRO A 86 14.33 -24.23 27.13
CA PRO A 86 14.66 -24.31 28.54
C PRO A 86 16.00 -25.02 28.77
N ARG A 87 16.75 -24.62 29.80
CA ARG A 87 18.04 -25.26 30.14
C ARG A 87 17.89 -26.73 30.43
N GLU A 88 16.81 -27.12 31.07
CA GLU A 88 16.44 -28.51 31.36
C GLU A 88 16.35 -29.37 30.11
N PHE A 89 16.04 -28.79 28.96
CA PHE A 89 16.03 -29.52 27.69
C PHE A 89 17.44 -29.92 27.25
N VAL A 90 18.42 -29.04 27.38
CA VAL A 90 19.83 -29.35 27.09
C VAL A 90 20.37 -30.41 28.05
N GLU A 91 20.05 -30.30 29.34
CA GLU A 91 20.42 -31.29 30.37
C GLU A 91 19.84 -32.65 30.05
N LYS A 92 18.56 -32.71 29.67
CA LYS A 92 17.86 -33.95 29.30
C LYS A 92 18.42 -34.61 28.04
N LEU A 93 18.79 -33.82 27.03
CA LEU A 93 19.48 -34.35 25.84
C LEU A 93 20.82 -34.95 26.22
N THR A 94 21.60 -34.29 27.08
CA THR A 94 22.90 -34.77 27.54
C THR A 94 22.75 -36.07 28.36
N GLU A 95 21.76 -36.15 29.27
CA GLU A 95 21.44 -37.37 30.01
C GLU A 95 21.09 -38.55 29.10
N ARG A 96 20.47 -38.29 27.94
CA ARG A 96 20.11 -39.30 26.93
C ARG A 96 21.27 -39.64 25.99
N GLY A 97 22.45 -39.09 26.21
CA GLY A 97 23.64 -39.35 25.41
C GLY A 97 23.67 -38.65 24.05
N VAL A 98 22.85 -37.59 23.86
CA VAL A 98 22.91 -36.74 22.67
C VAL A 98 24.12 -35.82 22.79
N PRO A 99 25.09 -35.87 21.85
CA PRO A 99 26.23 -34.93 21.88
C PRO A 99 25.77 -33.55 21.50
N ILE A 100 25.93 -32.57 22.40
CA ILE A 100 25.67 -31.20 22.11
C ILE A 100 26.96 -30.58 21.55
N HIS A 101 26.95 -30.23 20.28
CA HIS A 101 28.11 -29.66 19.62
C HIS A 101 28.25 -28.18 19.89
N GLU A 102 27.14 -27.45 19.84
CA GLU A 102 27.11 -26.00 20.06
C GLU A 102 25.77 -25.57 20.69
N VAL A 103 25.86 -24.61 21.60
CA VAL A 103 24.70 -23.91 22.18
C VAL A 103 24.85 -22.42 21.87
N GLY A 104 23.93 -21.91 21.06
CA GLY A 104 23.83 -20.49 20.74
C GLY A 104 23.11 -19.70 21.82
N ARG A 105 22.66 -18.51 21.46
CA ARG A 105 21.74 -17.72 22.30
C ARG A 105 20.36 -18.35 22.36
N VAL A 106 19.92 -18.94 21.23
CA VAL A 106 18.62 -19.56 21.06
C VAL A 106 18.75 -21.00 20.52
N ILE A 107 19.58 -21.23 19.51
CA ILE A 107 19.72 -22.53 18.85
C ILE A 107 20.54 -23.51 19.69
N ILE A 108 20.13 -24.78 19.62
CA ILE A 108 20.91 -25.90 20.11
C ILE A 108 21.27 -26.79 18.91
N ALA A 109 22.56 -27.08 18.71
CA ALA A 109 23.01 -27.89 17.59
C ALA A 109 23.57 -29.24 18.05
N THR A 110 23.12 -30.33 17.40
CA THR A 110 23.67 -31.66 17.47
C THR A 110 23.89 -32.23 16.06
N CYS A 111 24.11 -33.49 15.89
CA CYS A 111 24.33 -34.13 14.59
C CYS A 111 23.44 -35.38 14.38
N ILE A 112 23.40 -35.84 13.14
CA ILE A 112 22.84 -37.16 12.80
C ILE A 112 23.74 -38.24 13.43
N PRO A 113 23.18 -39.36 14.01
CA PRO A 113 21.77 -39.80 13.91
C PRO A 113 20.93 -39.56 15.18
N TYR A 114 21.10 -38.43 15.86
CA TYR A 114 20.43 -38.18 17.14
C TYR A 114 19.05 -37.49 17.02
N GLU A 115 18.58 -37.22 15.81
CA GLU A 115 17.31 -36.53 15.54
C GLU A 115 16.09 -37.21 16.19
N ALA A 116 16.06 -38.54 16.22
CA ALA A 116 14.97 -39.30 16.85
C ALA A 116 14.91 -39.06 18.36
N LEU A 117 16.07 -39.07 19.04
CA LEU A 117 16.15 -38.82 20.49
C LEU A 117 15.81 -37.36 20.82
N VAL A 118 16.18 -36.41 19.96
CA VAL A 118 15.82 -35.00 20.10
C VAL A 118 14.30 -34.85 20.01
N LEU A 119 13.65 -35.43 18.99
CA LEU A 119 12.19 -35.40 18.82
C LEU A 119 11.45 -36.04 20.01
N GLU A 120 11.94 -37.17 20.49
CA GLU A 120 11.39 -37.86 21.67
C GLU A 120 11.49 -36.96 22.91
N THR A 121 12.63 -36.29 23.11
CA THR A 121 12.83 -35.39 24.24
C THR A 121 11.92 -34.14 24.16
N ILE A 122 11.75 -33.54 22.97
CA ILE A 122 10.81 -32.45 22.73
C ILE A 122 9.39 -32.87 23.14
N ARG A 123 8.95 -34.06 22.69
CA ARG A 123 7.63 -34.60 23.01
C ARG A 123 7.45 -34.89 24.50
N ASP A 124 8.42 -35.53 25.12
CA ASP A 124 8.34 -35.93 26.54
C ASP A 124 8.29 -34.71 27.48
N MET A 125 8.91 -33.59 27.07
CA MET A 125 8.89 -32.34 27.79
C MET A 125 7.75 -31.40 27.35
N SER A 126 6.92 -31.81 26.38
CA SER A 126 5.82 -31.02 25.81
C SER A 126 6.26 -29.62 25.35
N LEU A 127 7.43 -29.54 24.70
CA LEU A 127 7.98 -28.28 24.21
C LEU A 127 7.56 -27.98 22.76
N GLU A 128 7.35 -26.70 22.47
CA GLU A 128 7.06 -26.22 21.10
C GLU A 128 8.36 -25.87 20.37
N LEU A 129 9.12 -26.90 19.96
CA LEU A 129 10.38 -26.77 19.25
C LEU A 129 10.31 -27.47 17.90
N GLN A 130 11.10 -26.98 16.94
CA GLN A 130 11.27 -27.58 15.62
C GLN A 130 12.71 -28.02 15.41
N ILE A 131 12.88 -28.99 14.49
CA ILE A 131 14.19 -29.44 14.06
C ILE A 131 14.41 -29.02 12.61
N ILE A 132 15.60 -28.45 12.36
CA ILE A 132 16.07 -28.11 11.01
C ILE A 132 17.34 -28.88 10.73
N PHE A 133 17.42 -29.47 9.54
CA PHE A 133 18.62 -30.16 9.05
C PHE A 133 19.43 -29.22 8.18
N ASN A 134 20.75 -29.16 8.42
CA ASN A 134 21.68 -28.41 7.59
C ASN A 134 23.01 -29.16 7.49
N LYS A 135 23.33 -29.70 6.30
CA LYS A 135 24.63 -30.36 6.00
C LYS A 135 25.07 -31.36 7.05
N GLY A 136 24.13 -32.16 7.61
CA GLY A 136 24.40 -33.16 8.65
C GLY A 136 24.30 -32.66 10.09
N ALA A 137 24.13 -31.37 10.32
CA ALA A 137 23.76 -30.83 11.61
C ALA A 137 22.25 -30.94 11.85
N VAL A 138 21.88 -31.15 13.09
CA VAL A 138 20.50 -31.17 13.61
C VAL A 138 20.36 -29.97 14.52
N MET A 139 19.63 -28.95 14.07
CA MET A 139 19.42 -27.70 14.79
C MET A 139 18.04 -27.67 15.42
N VAL A 140 17.97 -27.39 16.71
CA VAL A 140 16.73 -27.26 17.49
C VAL A 140 16.50 -25.82 17.86
N LEU A 141 15.32 -25.30 17.54
CA LEU A 141 14.94 -23.93 17.81
C LEU A 141 13.41 -23.83 18.01
N PRO A 142 12.90 -22.73 18.59
CA PRO A 142 11.47 -22.51 18.75
C PRO A 142 10.70 -22.57 17.42
N THR A 143 9.45 -23.02 17.47
CA THR A 143 8.57 -23.06 16.29
C THR A 143 8.31 -21.67 15.74
N GLY A 144 8.14 -21.57 14.41
CA GLY A 144 7.87 -20.30 13.73
C GLY A 144 9.11 -19.44 13.46
N VAL A 145 10.29 -19.84 13.93
CA VAL A 145 11.55 -19.13 13.68
C VAL A 145 12.24 -19.72 12.45
N ASN A 146 12.57 -18.84 11.51
CA ASN A 146 13.34 -19.18 10.31
C ASN A 146 14.04 -17.92 9.78
N LYS A 147 14.85 -18.06 8.73
CA LYS A 147 15.57 -16.93 8.12
C LYS A 147 14.63 -15.78 7.68
N ALA A 148 13.40 -16.08 7.26
CA ALA A 148 12.43 -15.07 6.85
C ALA A 148 11.88 -14.25 8.03
N SER A 149 11.53 -14.91 9.16
CA SER A 149 11.07 -14.21 10.36
C SER A 149 12.16 -13.29 10.93
N GLY A 150 13.42 -13.74 10.90
CA GLY A 150 14.57 -12.93 11.28
C GLY A 150 14.77 -11.74 10.34
N LEU A 151 14.72 -11.96 9.02
CA LEU A 151 14.84 -10.88 8.03
C LEU A 151 13.73 -9.84 8.17
N ARG A 152 12.48 -10.27 8.39
CA ARG A 152 11.36 -9.34 8.63
C ARG A 152 11.63 -8.44 9.85
N SER A 153 12.20 -8.99 10.93
CA SER A 153 12.58 -8.22 12.11
C SER A 153 13.72 -7.21 11.82
N ALA A 154 14.71 -7.62 11.01
CA ALA A 154 15.79 -6.73 10.60
C ALA A 154 15.31 -5.59 9.71
N LEU A 155 14.45 -5.90 8.73
CA LEU A 155 13.86 -4.89 7.83
C LEU A 155 13.03 -3.87 8.61
N LEU A 156 12.21 -4.33 9.56
CA LEU A 156 11.42 -3.45 10.43
C LEU A 156 12.32 -2.51 11.24
N GLU A 157 13.44 -2.99 11.78
CA GLU A 157 14.40 -2.18 12.53
C GLU A 157 15.09 -1.13 11.64
N LEU A 158 15.37 -1.50 10.39
CA LEU A 158 15.92 -0.58 9.40
C LEU A 158 14.88 0.40 8.80
N GLY A 159 13.60 0.25 9.14
CA GLY A 159 12.51 1.02 8.54
C GLY A 159 12.31 0.71 7.05
N LEU A 160 12.56 -0.54 6.63
CA LEU A 160 12.45 -1.00 5.25
C LEU A 160 11.36 -2.08 5.11
N SER A 161 10.82 -2.20 3.91
CA SER A 161 9.85 -3.24 3.55
C SER A 161 10.54 -4.42 2.85
N PRO A 162 9.98 -5.64 2.96
CA PRO A 162 10.36 -6.76 2.09
C PRO A 162 10.31 -6.42 0.59
N HIS A 163 9.41 -5.52 0.18
CA HIS A 163 9.30 -5.04 -1.19
C HIS A 163 10.48 -4.17 -1.67
N ASN A 164 11.33 -3.72 -0.74
CA ASN A 164 12.55 -3.00 -1.05
C ASN A 164 13.80 -3.89 -0.93
N ALA A 165 13.62 -5.21 -0.76
CA ALA A 165 14.68 -6.18 -0.52
C ALA A 165 14.92 -7.10 -1.72
N VAL A 166 16.19 -7.38 -1.98
CA VAL A 166 16.63 -8.46 -2.86
C VAL A 166 17.29 -9.53 -2.01
N GLY A 167 16.83 -10.77 -2.14
CA GLY A 167 17.40 -11.93 -1.45
C GLY A 167 18.32 -12.73 -2.36
N ILE A 168 19.44 -13.26 -1.83
CA ILE A 168 20.31 -14.21 -2.54
C ILE A 168 20.73 -15.35 -1.64
N GLY A 169 20.62 -16.60 -2.15
CA GLY A 169 20.92 -17.81 -1.39
C GLY A 169 21.24 -19.02 -2.26
N ASP A 170 21.54 -20.17 -1.63
CA ASP A 170 21.92 -21.41 -2.31
C ASP A 170 21.16 -22.68 -1.83
N ALA A 171 20.56 -22.66 -0.63
CA ALA A 171 20.08 -23.85 0.06
C ALA A 171 18.58 -23.82 0.39
N GLU A 172 18.02 -24.96 0.82
CA GLU A 172 16.58 -25.08 1.14
C GLU A 172 16.14 -24.18 2.29
N ASN A 173 16.99 -23.95 3.30
CA ASN A 173 16.69 -23.05 4.41
C ASN A 173 16.66 -21.57 4.01
N ASP A 174 17.03 -21.23 2.76
CA ASP A 174 16.94 -19.89 2.20
C ASP A 174 15.58 -19.62 1.54
N GLU A 175 14.86 -20.66 1.11
CA GLU A 175 13.61 -20.51 0.36
C GLU A 175 12.62 -19.56 1.03
N ALA A 176 12.52 -19.60 2.36
CA ALA A 176 11.57 -18.78 3.10
C ALA A 176 11.92 -17.28 3.00
N PHE A 177 13.20 -16.89 3.17
CA PHE A 177 13.57 -15.48 3.09
C PHE A 177 13.68 -14.99 1.64
N LEU A 178 14.05 -15.85 0.70
CA LEU A 178 14.01 -15.54 -0.73
C LEU A 178 12.59 -15.20 -1.22
N LYS A 179 11.59 -15.97 -0.75
CA LYS A 179 10.17 -15.70 -1.03
C LYS A 179 9.63 -14.44 -0.35
N LEU A 180 10.23 -14.04 0.78
CA LEU A 180 9.86 -12.81 1.48
C LEU A 180 10.29 -11.57 0.71
N CYS A 181 11.46 -11.60 0.05
CA CYS A 181 11.99 -10.49 -0.72
C CYS A 181 11.21 -10.26 -2.02
N ASP A 182 11.11 -9.01 -2.46
CA ASP A 182 10.47 -8.67 -3.74
C ASP A 182 11.18 -9.29 -4.93
N ALA A 183 12.51 -9.29 -4.91
CA ALA A 183 13.32 -9.99 -5.88
C ALA A 183 14.21 -11.03 -5.20
N SER A 184 14.38 -12.16 -5.88
CA SER A 184 15.15 -13.29 -5.37
C SER A 184 16.16 -13.80 -6.40
N ALA A 185 17.35 -14.17 -5.92
CA ALA A 185 18.42 -14.68 -6.76
C ALA A 185 19.04 -15.95 -6.17
N ALA A 186 19.52 -16.83 -7.04
CA ALA A 186 20.28 -18.02 -6.68
C ALA A 186 21.63 -18.03 -7.37
N VAL A 187 22.69 -18.34 -6.63
CA VAL A 187 24.02 -18.55 -7.20
C VAL A 187 24.10 -19.86 -8.01
N ASP A 188 25.13 -19.99 -8.88
CA ASP A 188 25.20 -21.17 -9.76
C ASP A 188 25.35 -22.50 -9.01
N ASN A 189 25.99 -22.53 -7.87
CA ASN A 189 26.07 -23.75 -7.04
C ASN A 189 24.81 -24.04 -6.21
N ALA A 190 23.75 -23.20 -6.29
CA ALA A 190 22.52 -23.41 -5.55
C ALA A 190 21.81 -24.70 -5.96
N LEU A 191 21.02 -25.23 -5.03
CA LEU A 191 20.20 -26.41 -5.26
C LEU A 191 19.21 -26.19 -6.40
N LYS A 192 18.95 -27.24 -7.19
CA LYS A 192 18.01 -27.17 -8.32
C LYS A 192 16.60 -26.76 -7.90
N THR A 193 16.19 -27.08 -6.68
CA THR A 193 14.91 -26.69 -6.09
C THR A 193 14.84 -25.19 -5.89
N VAL A 194 15.89 -24.58 -5.34
CA VAL A 194 16.01 -23.13 -5.13
C VAL A 194 16.04 -22.40 -6.45
N LYS A 195 16.89 -22.83 -7.41
CA LYS A 195 16.98 -22.22 -8.76
C LYS A 195 15.63 -22.14 -9.52
N LYS A 196 14.69 -23.06 -9.24
CA LYS A 196 13.36 -23.07 -9.86
C LYS A 196 12.37 -22.07 -9.25
N GLN A 197 12.67 -21.57 -8.06
CA GLN A 197 11.74 -20.73 -7.28
C GLN A 197 12.15 -19.27 -7.22
N VAL A 198 13.36 -18.95 -7.70
CA VAL A 198 13.89 -17.58 -7.69
C VAL A 198 13.66 -16.88 -9.02
N ASP A 199 13.75 -15.55 -8.99
CA ASP A 199 13.57 -14.68 -10.15
C ASP A 199 14.79 -14.68 -11.06
N ILE A 200 15.99 -14.75 -10.47
CA ILE A 200 17.27 -14.67 -11.17
C ILE A 200 18.13 -15.89 -10.80
N VAL A 201 18.64 -16.58 -11.80
CA VAL A 201 19.71 -17.57 -11.63
C VAL A 201 20.99 -16.97 -12.19
N LEU A 202 21.95 -16.73 -11.30
CA LEU A 202 23.23 -16.11 -11.65
C LEU A 202 24.18 -17.11 -12.29
N SER A 203 25.12 -16.63 -13.07
CA SER A 203 26.14 -17.47 -13.72
C SER A 203 27.33 -17.78 -12.79
N GLY A 204 27.57 -16.90 -11.81
CA GLY A 204 28.62 -17.05 -10.81
C GLY A 204 28.24 -18.00 -9.68
N ALA A 205 29.17 -18.84 -9.27
CA ALA A 205 29.04 -19.71 -8.11
C ALA A 205 29.50 -18.97 -6.84
N GLY A 206 28.77 -19.15 -5.72
CA GLY A 206 29.13 -18.56 -4.43
C GLY A 206 29.34 -17.05 -4.51
N SER A 207 30.46 -16.58 -3.97
CA SER A 207 30.83 -15.16 -3.92
C SER A 207 30.84 -14.48 -5.27
N ALA A 208 31.23 -15.17 -6.36
CA ALA A 208 31.18 -14.61 -7.70
C ALA A 208 29.77 -14.27 -8.16
N GLY A 209 28.75 -15.07 -7.79
CA GLY A 209 27.36 -14.77 -8.04
C GLY A 209 26.88 -13.55 -7.24
N VAL A 210 27.31 -13.40 -6.00
CA VAL A 210 26.98 -12.20 -5.20
C VAL A 210 27.53 -10.94 -5.86
N VAL A 211 28.77 -10.97 -6.35
CA VAL A 211 29.38 -9.84 -7.08
C VAL A 211 28.57 -9.52 -8.34
N GLU A 212 28.19 -10.55 -9.13
CA GLU A 212 27.36 -10.40 -10.33
C GLU A 212 26.02 -9.70 -10.01
N LEU A 213 25.31 -10.11 -8.95
CA LEU A 213 24.06 -9.47 -8.54
C LEU A 213 24.25 -8.02 -8.08
N ILE A 214 25.31 -7.75 -7.32
CA ILE A 214 25.64 -6.40 -6.86
C ILE A 214 25.86 -5.46 -8.05
N GLU A 215 26.58 -5.90 -9.07
CA GLU A 215 26.83 -5.09 -10.27
C GLU A 215 25.52 -4.80 -11.03
N GLN A 216 24.61 -5.76 -11.14
CA GLN A 216 23.28 -5.56 -11.74
C GLN A 216 22.44 -4.57 -10.92
N LEU A 217 22.45 -4.70 -9.58
CA LEU A 217 21.74 -3.77 -8.69
C LEU A 217 22.25 -2.33 -8.82
N ILE A 218 23.56 -2.14 -8.92
CA ILE A 218 24.16 -0.81 -9.07
C ILE A 218 23.88 -0.23 -10.46
N ALA A 219 23.90 -1.07 -11.51
CA ALA A 219 23.79 -0.64 -12.89
C ALA A 219 22.37 -0.15 -13.23
N ASP A 220 21.34 -0.92 -12.90
CA ASP A 220 19.97 -0.65 -13.34
C ASP A 220 18.86 -0.99 -12.34
N ASP A 221 19.24 -1.30 -11.07
CA ASP A 221 18.28 -1.62 -10.00
C ASP A 221 17.37 -2.83 -10.36
N LEU A 222 17.86 -3.78 -11.16
CA LEU A 222 17.13 -4.94 -11.68
C LEU A 222 15.84 -4.55 -12.45
N GLN A 223 15.91 -3.53 -13.27
CA GLN A 223 14.75 -2.95 -13.96
C GLN A 223 13.93 -3.97 -14.76
N ALA A 224 14.57 -5.02 -15.28
CA ALA A 224 13.89 -6.08 -16.01
C ALA A 224 12.84 -6.84 -15.18
N LEU A 225 12.95 -6.80 -13.85
CA LEU A 225 11.98 -7.41 -12.92
C LEU A 225 10.77 -6.50 -12.63
N HIS A 226 10.90 -5.18 -12.83
CA HIS A 226 9.85 -4.22 -12.49
C HIS A 226 8.62 -4.34 -13.40
N ASP A 227 8.79 -4.73 -14.65
CA ASP A 227 7.74 -4.79 -15.67
C ASP A 227 7.06 -6.18 -15.77
N ARG A 228 7.14 -7.01 -14.75
CA ARG A 228 6.53 -8.35 -14.78
C ARG A 228 5.00 -8.29 -14.69
N PRO A 229 4.27 -8.79 -15.71
CA PRO A 229 2.80 -8.71 -15.74
C PRO A 229 2.11 -9.48 -14.63
N ASP A 230 2.71 -10.57 -14.14
CA ASP A 230 2.19 -11.44 -13.10
C ASP A 230 2.18 -10.80 -11.71
N ARG A 231 3.00 -9.79 -11.48
CA ARG A 231 3.10 -9.03 -10.22
C ARG A 231 2.32 -7.72 -10.20
N GLY A 232 1.64 -7.37 -11.31
CA GLY A 232 0.90 -6.12 -11.44
C GLY A 232 -0.39 -6.08 -10.62
N ILE A 233 -0.80 -4.85 -10.23
CA ILE A 233 -2.08 -4.59 -9.58
C ILE A 233 -3.20 -4.75 -10.63
N LEU A 234 -4.21 -5.54 -10.32
CA LEU A 234 -5.31 -5.83 -11.23
C LEU A 234 -6.37 -4.72 -11.18
N LEU A 235 -6.54 -3.96 -12.26
CA LEU A 235 -7.58 -2.95 -12.39
C LEU A 235 -8.92 -3.54 -12.86
N GLY A 236 -8.87 -4.63 -13.61
CA GLY A 236 -10.05 -5.25 -14.19
C GLY A 236 -9.71 -6.17 -15.36
N ASN A 237 -10.70 -6.42 -16.22
CA ASN A 237 -10.55 -7.27 -17.39
C ASN A 237 -10.88 -6.49 -18.66
N GLU A 238 -10.04 -6.62 -19.69
CA GLU A 238 -10.30 -6.04 -21.01
C GLU A 238 -11.57 -6.66 -21.63
N ILE A 239 -12.34 -5.85 -22.33
CA ILE A 239 -13.50 -6.35 -23.07
C ILE A 239 -12.99 -7.09 -24.31
N GLY A 240 -13.06 -8.39 -24.28
CA GLY A 240 -12.45 -9.26 -25.29
C GLY A 240 -11.46 -10.26 -24.71
N GLY A 241 -11.13 -10.13 -23.44
CA GLY A 241 -10.32 -11.07 -22.64
C GLY A 241 -8.95 -10.53 -22.26
N GLY A 242 -8.46 -10.99 -21.15
CA GLY A 242 -7.18 -10.59 -20.57
C GLY A 242 -7.32 -9.68 -19.34
N ASP A 243 -6.37 -9.80 -18.45
CA ASP A 243 -6.27 -8.97 -17.25
C ASP A 243 -5.68 -7.60 -17.60
N VAL A 244 -6.27 -6.53 -17.07
CA VAL A 244 -5.71 -5.19 -17.10
C VAL A 244 -4.93 -4.97 -15.82
N ARG A 245 -3.61 -5.16 -15.90
CA ARG A 245 -2.69 -4.99 -14.78
C ARG A 245 -1.79 -3.79 -14.98
N ILE A 246 -1.48 -3.11 -13.89
CA ILE A 246 -0.50 -2.03 -13.86
C ILE A 246 0.73 -2.48 -13.09
N PRO A 247 1.95 -2.07 -13.50
CA PRO A 247 3.15 -2.31 -12.71
C PRO A 247 3.01 -1.76 -11.29
N VAL A 248 3.52 -2.51 -10.31
CA VAL A 248 3.49 -2.07 -8.91
C VAL A 248 4.31 -0.80 -8.70
N TYR A 249 5.31 -0.56 -9.55
CA TYR A 249 6.22 0.58 -9.41
C TYR A 249 6.24 1.47 -10.65
N GLY A 250 6.47 2.76 -10.41
CA GLY A 250 6.82 3.72 -11.44
C GLY A 250 5.66 4.37 -12.19
N THR A 251 4.44 3.82 -12.14
CA THR A 251 3.31 4.31 -12.92
C THR A 251 2.72 5.59 -12.32
N ARG A 252 2.49 6.60 -13.18
CA ARG A 252 1.69 7.80 -12.88
C ARG A 252 0.34 7.63 -13.55
N MET A 253 -0.69 7.44 -12.73
CA MET A 253 -2.05 7.17 -13.19
C MET A 253 -2.94 8.37 -12.93
N LEU A 254 -3.75 8.75 -13.90
CA LEU A 254 -4.83 9.72 -13.76
C LEU A 254 -6.17 9.02 -14.00
N VAL A 255 -7.05 9.09 -13.01
CA VAL A 255 -8.43 8.61 -13.08
C VAL A 255 -9.35 9.81 -13.13
N THR A 256 -10.11 9.96 -14.21
CA THR A 256 -11.08 11.04 -14.35
C THR A 256 -12.45 10.51 -14.77
N GLY A 257 -13.46 11.35 -14.65
CA GLY A 257 -14.82 11.01 -15.06
C GLY A 257 -15.88 11.75 -14.28
N ASP A 258 -17.13 11.38 -14.53
CA ASP A 258 -18.29 12.03 -13.93
C ASP A 258 -18.29 11.88 -12.40
N SER A 259 -18.86 12.87 -11.70
CA SER A 259 -19.16 12.74 -10.28
C SER A 259 -20.07 11.51 -10.08
N ALA A 260 -19.85 10.74 -9.01
CA ALA A 260 -20.51 9.46 -8.77
C ALA A 260 -20.24 8.33 -9.81
N GLY A 261 -19.35 8.54 -10.79
CA GLY A 261 -19.00 7.55 -11.81
C GLY A 261 -18.25 6.30 -11.28
N GLY A 262 -17.76 6.33 -10.04
CA GLY A 262 -17.03 5.23 -9.40
C GLY A 262 -15.50 5.38 -9.45
N LYS A 263 -14.97 6.58 -9.59
CA LYS A 263 -13.53 6.89 -9.51
C LYS A 263 -12.93 6.45 -8.17
N SER A 264 -13.48 6.92 -7.04
CA SER A 264 -13.00 6.56 -5.70
C SER A 264 -13.23 5.06 -5.40
N LYS A 265 -14.25 4.41 -6.00
CA LYS A 265 -14.39 2.94 -5.92
C LYS A 265 -13.23 2.20 -6.57
N LEU A 266 -12.73 2.68 -7.71
CA LEU A 266 -11.53 2.12 -8.35
C LEU A 266 -10.29 2.35 -7.46
N ALA A 267 -10.16 3.54 -6.88
CA ALA A 267 -9.04 3.88 -6.01
C ALA A 267 -9.06 3.07 -4.71
N ILE A 268 -10.23 2.88 -4.09
CA ILE A 268 -10.40 2.01 -2.91
C ILE A 268 -10.07 0.55 -3.25
N GLY A 269 -10.57 0.02 -4.38
CA GLY A 269 -10.25 -1.35 -4.80
C GLY A 269 -8.76 -1.55 -5.08
N MET A 270 -8.06 -0.52 -5.56
CA MET A 270 -6.61 -0.54 -5.71
C MET A 270 -5.90 -0.48 -4.35
N LEU A 271 -6.36 0.36 -3.43
CA LEU A 271 -5.84 0.44 -2.06
C LEU A 271 -5.95 -0.90 -1.33
N GLU A 272 -7.11 -1.56 -1.43
CA GLU A 272 -7.32 -2.90 -0.86
C GLU A 272 -6.30 -3.93 -1.38
N GLN A 273 -6.07 -3.96 -2.70
CA GLN A 273 -5.09 -4.87 -3.30
C GLN A 273 -3.65 -4.55 -2.87
N LEU A 274 -3.28 -3.25 -2.78
CA LEU A 274 -1.97 -2.82 -2.31
C LEU A 274 -1.74 -3.26 -0.86
N MET A 275 -2.73 -3.09 0.01
CA MET A 275 -2.64 -3.52 1.41
C MET A 275 -2.55 -5.04 1.55
N GLU A 276 -3.30 -5.80 0.75
CA GLU A 276 -3.18 -7.27 0.73
C GLU A 276 -1.80 -7.75 0.30
N GLY A 277 -1.20 -7.04 -0.65
CA GLY A 277 0.19 -7.26 -1.07
C GLY A 277 1.22 -6.73 -0.08
N GLU A 278 0.83 -6.25 1.09
CA GLU A 278 1.72 -5.62 2.09
C GLU A 278 2.47 -4.37 1.57
N TYR A 279 1.95 -3.70 0.52
CA TYR A 279 2.50 -2.43 0.03
C TYR A 279 2.01 -1.27 0.88
N GLN A 280 2.93 -0.55 1.52
CA GLN A 280 2.58 0.68 2.23
C GLN A 280 2.04 1.72 1.25
N THR A 281 0.86 2.27 1.55
CA THR A 281 0.16 3.23 0.71
C THR A 281 -0.23 4.47 1.51
N LEU A 282 -0.02 5.64 0.92
CA LEU A 282 -0.50 6.91 1.45
C LEU A 282 -1.68 7.39 0.61
N VAL A 283 -2.82 7.65 1.24
CA VAL A 283 -3.99 8.26 0.60
C VAL A 283 -4.13 9.70 1.10
N ILE A 284 -4.25 10.65 0.20
CA ILE A 284 -4.62 12.05 0.49
C ILE A 284 -6.09 12.21 0.14
N ASP A 285 -6.89 12.50 1.16
CA ASP A 285 -8.34 12.46 1.14
C ASP A 285 -8.93 13.82 1.53
N PRO A 286 -9.22 14.69 0.55
CA PRO A 286 -9.83 15.99 0.80
C PRO A 286 -11.28 15.95 1.29
N GLU A 287 -12.04 14.93 0.95
CA GLU A 287 -13.48 14.85 1.18
C GLU A 287 -13.90 13.84 2.28
N GLY A 288 -12.94 13.07 2.84
CA GLY A 288 -13.20 12.13 3.92
C GLY A 288 -13.80 10.79 3.45
N ASP A 289 -13.66 10.44 2.18
CA ASP A 289 -14.25 9.24 1.56
C ASP A 289 -13.60 7.91 2.01
N TYR A 290 -12.36 7.96 2.53
CA TYR A 290 -11.57 6.78 2.88
C TYR A 290 -11.63 6.44 4.37
N GLN A 291 -12.37 7.20 5.19
CA GLN A 291 -12.43 6.97 6.64
C GLN A 291 -13.09 5.63 7.02
N SER A 292 -13.92 5.08 6.13
CA SER A 292 -14.59 3.78 6.33
C SER A 292 -13.79 2.58 5.81
N VAL A 293 -12.64 2.80 5.19
CA VAL A 293 -11.80 1.72 4.66
C VAL A 293 -11.08 1.04 5.83
N GLU A 294 -11.24 -0.27 5.96
CA GLU A 294 -10.56 -1.05 6.98
C GLU A 294 -9.08 -1.25 6.64
N GLY A 295 -8.21 -1.11 7.64
CA GLY A 295 -6.78 -1.42 7.55
C GLY A 295 -5.84 -0.22 7.66
N PRO A 296 -6.00 0.89 6.90
CA PRO A 296 -5.10 2.02 7.03
C PRO A 296 -5.37 2.83 8.29
N ILE A 297 -4.32 3.49 8.80
CA ILE A 297 -4.45 4.45 9.89
C ILE A 297 -4.98 5.76 9.33
N VAL A 298 -6.13 6.21 9.81
CA VAL A 298 -6.71 7.50 9.42
C VAL A 298 -6.13 8.60 10.30
N LEU A 299 -5.53 9.61 9.67
CA LEU A 299 -4.95 10.78 10.30
C LEU A 299 -5.75 12.03 9.92
N GLY A 300 -6.03 12.86 10.91
CA GLY A 300 -6.93 14.01 10.80
C GLY A 300 -8.29 13.72 11.42
N THR A 301 -8.99 14.78 11.79
CA THR A 301 -10.33 14.75 12.37
C THR A 301 -11.25 15.68 11.59
N LEU A 302 -12.53 15.71 11.92
CA LEU A 302 -13.48 16.68 11.37
C LEU A 302 -13.14 18.14 11.71
N GLU A 303 -12.29 18.35 12.73
CA GLU A 303 -11.92 19.67 13.24
C GLU A 303 -10.53 20.13 12.79
N ARG A 304 -9.61 19.19 12.51
CA ARG A 304 -8.22 19.50 12.21
C ARG A 304 -7.58 18.52 11.22
N ALA A 305 -6.98 19.03 10.16
CA ALA A 305 -6.10 18.27 9.29
C ALA A 305 -4.77 17.93 10.00
N PRO A 306 -4.13 16.80 9.69
CA PRO A 306 -2.85 16.41 10.30
C PRO A 306 -1.70 17.26 9.76
N THR A 307 -0.64 17.43 10.54
CA THR A 307 0.61 18.03 10.06
C THR A 307 1.46 17.01 9.29
N ALA A 308 2.40 17.50 8.48
CA ALA A 308 3.32 16.62 7.76
C ALA A 308 4.14 15.74 8.74
N GLU A 309 4.55 16.29 9.89
CA GLU A 309 5.31 15.57 10.91
C GLU A 309 4.49 14.42 11.52
N GLU A 310 3.21 14.65 11.81
CA GLU A 310 2.30 13.59 12.31
C GLU A 310 2.15 12.47 11.27
N VAL A 311 2.00 12.81 10.00
CA VAL A 311 1.93 11.82 8.92
C VAL A 311 3.23 11.02 8.82
N MET A 312 4.38 11.69 8.86
CA MET A 312 5.68 11.04 8.75
C MET A 312 5.99 10.09 9.92
N GLN A 313 5.44 10.34 11.12
CA GLN A 313 5.55 9.40 12.24
C GLN A 313 4.86 8.05 11.96
N VAL A 314 3.79 8.05 11.16
CA VAL A 314 3.09 6.81 10.77
C VAL A 314 3.78 6.16 9.57
N VAL A 315 4.09 6.96 8.55
CA VAL A 315 4.75 6.48 7.31
C VAL A 315 6.13 5.89 7.59
N GLY A 316 6.84 6.40 8.60
CA GLY A 316 8.15 5.86 9.01
C GLY A 316 8.10 4.43 9.60
N LYS A 317 6.90 3.85 9.77
CA LYS A 317 6.71 2.45 10.15
C LYS A 317 6.35 1.65 8.91
N SER A 318 7.26 0.79 8.47
CA SER A 318 7.23 0.11 7.16
C SER A 318 6.00 -0.74 6.86
N ASP A 319 5.22 -1.12 7.85
CA ASP A 319 4.05 -1.99 7.70
C ASP A 319 2.71 -1.23 7.72
N LYS A 320 2.72 0.11 7.85
CA LYS A 320 1.49 0.89 8.03
C LYS A 320 1.18 1.78 6.84
N SER A 321 0.04 1.50 6.20
CA SER A 321 -0.62 2.42 5.27
C SER A 321 -1.39 3.49 6.04
N CYS A 322 -1.55 4.68 5.48
CA CYS A 322 -2.35 5.71 6.12
C CYS A 322 -3.20 6.54 5.14
N VAL A 323 -4.29 7.07 5.67
CA VAL A 323 -5.17 8.06 5.02
C VAL A 323 -4.96 9.40 5.72
N VAL A 324 -4.62 10.40 4.95
CA VAL A 324 -4.45 11.80 5.38
C VAL A 324 -5.74 12.55 5.03
N SER A 325 -6.62 12.70 6.00
CA SER A 325 -7.86 13.45 5.80
C SER A 325 -7.58 14.95 5.85
N LEU A 326 -7.81 15.62 4.73
CA LEU A 326 -7.76 17.07 4.62
C LEU A 326 -9.13 17.74 4.77
N PHE A 327 -10.15 16.97 5.16
CA PHE A 327 -11.55 17.43 5.25
C PHE A 327 -11.72 18.72 6.06
N ALA A 328 -11.01 18.84 7.20
CA ALA A 328 -11.06 20.02 8.05
C ALA A 328 -10.32 21.25 7.49
N ALA A 329 -9.50 21.07 6.44
CA ALA A 329 -8.76 22.16 5.82
C ALA A 329 -9.60 22.81 4.72
N LYS A 330 -9.65 24.16 4.73
CA LYS A 330 -10.28 24.89 3.63
C LYS A 330 -9.56 24.61 2.32
N THR A 331 -10.27 24.70 1.20
CA THR A 331 -9.71 24.45 -0.13
C THR A 331 -8.41 25.22 -0.40
N GLU A 332 -8.29 26.45 0.09
CA GLU A 332 -7.10 27.30 -0.09
C GLU A 332 -5.91 26.86 0.80
N GLU A 333 -6.17 26.11 1.88
CA GLU A 333 -5.16 25.61 2.82
C GLU A 333 -4.60 24.25 2.39
N GLN A 334 -5.32 23.52 1.54
CA GLN A 334 -4.92 22.17 1.13
C GLN A 334 -3.63 22.14 0.29
N PRO A 335 -3.38 23.03 -0.70
CA PRO A 335 -2.14 23.00 -1.46
C PRO A 335 -0.88 23.26 -0.62
N PRO A 336 -0.82 24.24 0.31
CA PRO A 336 0.34 24.38 1.20
C PRO A 336 0.57 23.18 2.13
N LEU A 337 -0.51 22.53 2.63
CA LEU A 337 -0.39 21.31 3.44
C LEU A 337 0.18 20.15 2.62
N PHE A 338 -0.36 19.94 1.42
CA PHE A 338 0.13 18.95 0.48
C PHE A 338 1.61 19.17 0.14
N SER A 339 2.00 20.41 -0.16
CA SER A 339 3.38 20.75 -0.49
C SER A 339 4.39 20.34 0.59
N LYS A 340 4.08 20.67 1.85
CA LYS A 340 4.93 20.29 3.00
C LYS A 340 5.03 18.77 3.12
N LEU A 341 3.89 18.09 3.01
CA LEU A 341 3.85 16.64 3.08
C LEU A 341 4.61 15.99 1.93
N TYR A 342 4.44 16.49 0.70
CA TYR A 342 5.14 16.00 -0.48
C TYR A 342 6.66 16.08 -0.33
N CYS A 343 7.20 17.21 0.12
CA CYS A 343 8.65 17.36 0.35
C CYS A 343 9.15 16.33 1.37
N ALA A 344 8.46 16.17 2.50
CA ALA A 344 8.84 15.20 3.53
C ALA A 344 8.76 13.74 3.02
N LEU A 345 7.74 13.43 2.20
CA LEU A 345 7.58 12.12 1.57
C LEU A 345 8.71 11.83 0.57
N GLN A 346 9.11 12.80 -0.24
CA GLN A 346 10.20 12.62 -1.21
C GLN A 346 11.52 12.34 -0.50
N ASP A 347 11.85 13.08 0.54
CA ASP A 347 13.04 12.83 1.35
C ASP A 347 13.02 11.42 1.96
N HIS A 348 11.89 11.00 2.49
CA HIS A 348 11.73 9.65 3.06
C HIS A 348 11.87 8.56 1.99
N ARG A 349 11.22 8.72 0.83
CA ARG A 349 11.27 7.74 -0.27
C ARG A 349 12.65 7.54 -0.87
N VAL A 350 13.49 8.57 -0.88
CA VAL A 350 14.88 8.46 -1.35
C VAL A 350 15.66 7.44 -0.49
N HIS A 351 15.35 7.33 0.80
CA HIS A 351 16.08 6.49 1.75
C HIS A 351 15.43 5.12 2.00
N THR A 352 14.11 5.00 1.77
CA THR A 352 13.35 3.80 2.15
C THR A 352 12.56 3.16 1.00
N GLY A 353 12.33 3.88 -0.10
CA GLY A 353 11.41 3.45 -1.16
C GLY A 353 9.92 3.53 -0.78
N GLN A 354 9.60 4.06 0.41
CA GLN A 354 8.25 4.07 0.98
C GLN A 354 7.70 5.50 1.14
N PRO A 355 6.37 5.70 1.07
CA PRO A 355 5.35 4.71 0.73
C PRO A 355 5.50 4.22 -0.73
N HIS A 356 5.13 2.97 -0.97
CA HIS A 356 5.25 2.35 -2.30
C HIS A 356 4.29 3.00 -3.30
N TRP A 357 3.07 3.34 -2.85
CA TRP A 357 2.05 4.02 -3.63
C TRP A 357 1.48 5.23 -2.92
N ASN A 358 1.06 6.20 -3.73
CA ASN A 358 0.32 7.37 -3.27
C ASN A 358 -0.99 7.47 -4.06
N ILE A 359 -2.09 7.72 -3.37
CA ILE A 359 -3.40 8.00 -3.97
C ILE A 359 -3.78 9.41 -3.55
N VAL A 360 -4.00 10.30 -4.50
CA VAL A 360 -4.45 11.66 -4.25
C VAL A 360 -5.85 11.78 -4.81
N ASP A 361 -6.84 11.67 -3.93
CA ASP A 361 -8.24 11.84 -4.33
C ASP A 361 -8.58 13.32 -4.47
N GLU A 362 -9.58 13.63 -5.29
CA GLU A 362 -9.95 14.97 -5.72
C GLU A 362 -8.73 15.89 -5.90
N ALA A 363 -7.74 15.36 -6.64
CA ALA A 363 -6.39 15.91 -6.78
C ALA A 363 -6.35 17.39 -7.19
N HIS A 364 -7.42 17.90 -7.80
CA HIS A 364 -7.54 19.30 -8.21
C HIS A 364 -7.65 20.28 -7.02
N TYR A 365 -7.88 19.80 -5.78
CA TYR A 365 -7.83 20.61 -4.57
C TYR A 365 -6.39 20.70 -4.02
N PRO A 366 -5.74 19.60 -3.57
CA PRO A 366 -4.40 19.68 -3.02
C PRO A 366 -3.33 19.98 -4.08
N ILE A 367 -3.60 19.71 -5.36
CA ILE A 367 -2.68 19.96 -6.48
C ILE A 367 -3.33 20.97 -7.45
N SER A 368 -3.65 22.13 -6.93
CA SER A 368 -4.31 23.19 -7.72
C SER A 368 -3.31 23.95 -8.60
N GLY A 369 -3.54 23.98 -9.91
CA GLY A 369 -2.77 24.81 -10.85
C GLY A 369 -2.91 26.31 -10.64
N SER A 370 -3.88 26.76 -9.84
CA SER A 370 -4.03 28.17 -9.44
C SER A 370 -3.08 28.57 -8.30
N TRP A 371 -2.55 27.62 -7.54
CA TRP A 371 -1.57 27.86 -6.48
C TRP A 371 -0.15 27.79 -7.05
N LYS A 372 0.45 28.94 -7.35
CA LYS A 372 1.73 29.03 -8.09
C LYS A 372 2.92 28.26 -7.50
N PRO A 373 3.12 28.17 -6.17
CA PRO A 373 4.23 27.40 -5.62
C PRO A 373 4.21 25.90 -5.99
N ILE A 374 3.09 25.36 -6.50
CA ILE A 374 2.99 23.96 -6.95
C ILE A 374 3.95 23.64 -8.11
N ASP A 375 4.25 24.63 -8.95
CA ASP A 375 5.13 24.46 -10.12
C ASP A 375 6.60 24.22 -9.71
N GLU A 376 6.97 24.56 -8.46
CA GLU A 376 8.32 24.38 -7.90
C GLU A 376 8.55 22.97 -7.33
N LEU A 377 7.50 22.15 -7.20
CA LEU A 377 7.56 20.86 -6.53
C LEU A 377 8.03 19.70 -7.43
N HIS A 378 8.23 19.91 -8.73
CA HIS A 378 8.62 18.86 -9.68
C HIS A 378 7.78 17.58 -9.56
N LEU A 379 6.45 17.73 -9.45
CA LEU A 379 5.51 16.62 -9.26
C LEU A 379 5.45 15.65 -10.45
N GLU A 380 6.00 16.03 -11.60
CA GLU A 380 6.22 15.14 -12.75
C GLU A 380 7.16 13.97 -12.43
N ASP A 381 8.01 14.11 -11.41
CA ASP A 381 8.90 13.04 -10.93
C ASP A 381 8.25 12.15 -9.87
N PHE A 382 7.04 12.50 -9.41
CA PHE A 382 6.29 11.69 -8.44
C PHE A 382 5.75 10.43 -9.10
N ARG A 383 6.38 9.30 -8.80
CA ARG A 383 6.06 7.99 -9.39
C ARG A 383 5.26 7.12 -8.42
N SER A 384 4.66 6.05 -8.94
CA SER A 384 3.75 5.18 -8.20
C SER A 384 2.66 6.03 -7.52
N VAL A 385 1.94 6.77 -8.34
CA VAL A 385 0.88 7.68 -7.89
C VAL A 385 -0.37 7.54 -8.74
N MET A 386 -1.52 7.55 -8.08
CA MET A 386 -2.84 7.67 -8.68
C MET A 386 -3.42 9.03 -8.32
N TYR A 387 -3.65 9.86 -9.32
CA TYR A 387 -4.45 11.07 -9.19
C TYR A 387 -5.89 10.75 -9.57
N VAL A 388 -6.83 11.09 -8.72
CA VAL A 388 -8.27 10.94 -8.96
C VAL A 388 -8.88 12.32 -8.99
N THR A 389 -9.61 12.67 -10.06
CA THR A 389 -10.23 14.00 -10.17
C THR A 389 -11.39 14.02 -11.17
N ALA A 390 -12.40 14.84 -10.90
CA ALA A 390 -13.43 15.19 -11.88
C ALA A 390 -13.01 16.36 -12.78
N CYS A 391 -12.02 17.16 -12.36
CA CYS A 391 -11.62 18.42 -12.99
C CYS A 391 -10.13 18.45 -13.36
N PRO A 392 -9.66 17.61 -14.33
CA PRO A 392 -8.24 17.57 -14.70
C PRO A 392 -7.72 18.93 -15.20
N GLU A 393 -8.57 19.77 -15.78
CA GLU A 393 -8.21 21.13 -16.25
C GLU A 393 -7.75 22.09 -15.15
N LYS A 394 -8.05 21.77 -13.88
CA LYS A 394 -7.59 22.57 -12.73
C LYS A 394 -6.21 22.15 -12.23
N MET A 395 -5.69 21.01 -12.71
CA MET A 395 -4.36 20.52 -12.35
C MET A 395 -3.25 21.16 -13.18
N PRO A 396 -2.00 21.22 -12.66
CA PRO A 396 -0.86 21.70 -13.43
C PRO A 396 -0.59 20.87 -14.69
N ARG A 397 -0.24 21.53 -15.79
CA ARG A 397 -0.03 20.89 -17.08
C ARG A 397 1.17 19.93 -17.09
N ASN A 398 2.24 20.23 -16.34
CA ASN A 398 3.41 19.37 -16.22
C ASN A 398 3.04 17.99 -15.63
N ILE A 399 2.17 17.96 -14.62
CA ILE A 399 1.67 16.69 -14.05
C ILE A 399 0.84 15.93 -15.08
N LEU A 400 -0.11 16.61 -15.75
CA LEU A 400 -0.95 15.97 -16.75
C LEU A 400 -0.13 15.38 -17.91
N SER A 401 0.91 16.11 -18.34
CA SER A 401 1.81 15.64 -19.42
C SER A 401 2.68 14.44 -19.00
N ALA A 402 2.95 14.30 -17.69
CA ALA A 402 3.75 13.21 -17.13
C ALA A 402 2.96 11.91 -16.90
N VAL A 403 1.62 11.93 -17.00
CA VAL A 403 0.76 10.74 -16.81
C VAL A 403 1.13 9.65 -17.80
N ASP A 404 1.33 8.44 -17.30
CA ASP A 404 1.62 7.23 -18.10
C ASP A 404 0.34 6.48 -18.48
N LEU A 405 -0.59 6.35 -17.52
CA LEU A 405 -1.88 5.67 -17.69
C LEU A 405 -3.04 6.61 -17.41
N PHE A 406 -3.86 6.84 -18.40
CA PHE A 406 -5.09 7.63 -18.30
C PHE A 406 -6.30 6.72 -18.27
N VAL A 407 -7.13 6.85 -17.24
CA VAL A 407 -8.36 6.06 -17.05
C VAL A 407 -9.57 6.99 -17.00
N VAL A 408 -10.56 6.69 -17.82
CA VAL A 408 -11.80 7.48 -17.91
C VAL A 408 -13.00 6.65 -17.49
N ILE A 409 -13.76 7.17 -16.52
CA ILE A 409 -14.97 6.56 -16.00
C ILE A 409 -16.13 7.53 -16.20
N SER A 410 -16.82 7.44 -17.34
CA SER A 410 -17.87 8.36 -17.74
C SER A 410 -18.86 7.70 -18.69
N ASN A 411 -20.04 8.27 -18.82
CA ASN A 411 -21.00 7.92 -19.85
C ASN A 411 -20.58 8.44 -21.25
N GLU A 412 -19.73 9.46 -21.31
CA GLU A 412 -19.21 10.06 -22.55
C GLU A 412 -17.66 10.07 -22.55
N PRO A 413 -16.99 8.91 -22.45
CA PRO A 413 -15.56 8.86 -22.21
C PRO A 413 -14.73 9.42 -23.38
N ALA A 414 -15.22 9.33 -24.61
CA ALA A 414 -14.55 9.89 -25.78
C ALA A 414 -14.40 11.44 -25.69
N LYS A 415 -15.42 12.12 -25.16
CA LYS A 415 -15.36 13.57 -24.94
C LYS A 415 -14.31 13.96 -23.89
N LEU A 416 -14.24 13.21 -22.79
CA LEU A 416 -13.24 13.45 -21.77
C LEU A 416 -11.82 13.17 -22.24
N LEU A 417 -11.65 12.09 -23.04
CA LEU A 417 -10.37 11.79 -23.69
C LEU A 417 -9.95 12.93 -24.63
N GLN A 418 -10.87 13.40 -25.47
CA GLN A 418 -10.62 14.55 -26.35
C GLN A 418 -10.23 15.80 -25.55
N LYS A 419 -11.02 16.16 -24.53
CA LYS A 419 -10.72 17.31 -23.66
C LYS A 419 -9.34 17.23 -23.02
N TYR A 420 -8.95 16.04 -22.55
CA TYR A 420 -7.63 15.82 -21.98
C TYR A 420 -6.51 16.04 -23.01
N CYS A 421 -6.67 15.51 -24.22
CA CYS A 421 -5.70 15.72 -25.31
C CYS A 421 -5.61 17.21 -25.72
N GLU A 422 -6.74 17.89 -25.78
CA GLU A 422 -6.80 19.35 -26.05
C GLU A 422 -6.03 20.16 -25.00
N LEU A 423 -6.16 19.81 -23.70
CA LEU A 423 -5.41 20.45 -22.60
C LEU A 423 -3.89 20.32 -22.80
N LEU A 424 -3.45 19.20 -23.35
CA LEU A 424 -2.03 18.95 -23.62
C LEU A 424 -1.55 19.44 -24.99
N GLY A 425 -2.47 19.75 -25.90
CA GLY A 425 -2.15 20.07 -27.30
C GLY A 425 -1.71 18.83 -28.09
N GLU A 426 -2.26 17.66 -27.74
CA GLU A 426 -1.99 16.36 -28.37
C GLU A 426 -3.16 15.93 -29.26
N GLU A 427 -2.89 15.10 -30.26
CA GLU A 427 -3.94 14.48 -31.07
C GLU A 427 -4.71 13.44 -30.25
N THR A 428 -6.05 13.47 -30.40
CA THR A 428 -6.91 12.50 -29.71
C THR A 428 -6.75 11.12 -30.35
N PRO A 429 -6.33 10.09 -29.60
CA PRO A 429 -6.19 8.76 -30.15
C PRO A 429 -7.56 8.17 -30.51
N LYS A 430 -7.57 7.30 -31.52
CA LYS A 430 -8.78 6.62 -31.96
C LYS A 430 -9.24 5.63 -30.88
N LEU A 431 -10.47 5.78 -30.43
CA LEU A 431 -11.15 4.85 -29.56
C LEU A 431 -12.16 4.03 -30.39
N GLU A 432 -12.11 2.72 -30.27
CA GLU A 432 -13.12 1.87 -30.89
C GLU A 432 -14.45 1.98 -30.13
N PRO A 433 -15.57 2.23 -30.83
CA PRO A 433 -16.87 2.33 -30.17
C PRO A 433 -17.29 0.97 -29.60
N GLN A 434 -17.84 0.96 -28.39
CA GLN A 434 -18.41 -0.21 -27.75
C GLN A 434 -19.95 -0.11 -27.79
N SER A 435 -20.63 -1.18 -28.24
CA SER A 435 -22.10 -1.21 -28.42
C SER A 435 -22.86 -1.29 -27.09
N ASP A 436 -22.30 -1.98 -26.10
CA ASP A 436 -22.94 -2.23 -24.80
C ASP A 436 -22.05 -1.73 -23.65
N VAL A 437 -22.14 -0.43 -23.35
CA VAL A 437 -21.41 0.17 -22.23
C VAL A 437 -22.19 -0.03 -20.95
N GLU A 438 -21.74 -0.95 -20.10
CA GLU A 438 -22.31 -1.17 -18.77
C GLU A 438 -21.73 -0.18 -17.74
N LYS A 439 -22.43 -0.01 -16.62
CA LYS A 439 -22.06 0.90 -15.51
C LYS A 439 -20.64 0.68 -14.94
N HIS A 440 -20.07 -0.53 -15.13
CA HIS A 440 -18.73 -0.89 -14.64
C HIS A 440 -17.63 -0.78 -15.69
N HIS A 441 -17.94 -0.36 -16.91
CA HIS A 441 -16.96 -0.16 -17.95
C HIS A 441 -16.19 1.15 -17.75
N ALA A 442 -14.95 1.15 -18.19
CA ALA A 442 -14.06 2.30 -18.22
C ALA A 442 -13.14 2.19 -19.45
N ILE A 443 -12.49 3.29 -19.79
CA ILE A 443 -11.43 3.29 -20.79
C ILE A 443 -10.09 3.42 -20.07
N ALA A 444 -9.09 2.65 -20.52
CA ALA A 444 -7.70 2.81 -20.14
C ALA A 444 -6.86 3.17 -21.37
N TRP A 445 -5.91 4.08 -21.20
CA TRP A 445 -4.99 4.48 -22.24
C TRP A 445 -3.57 4.65 -21.72
N TRP A 446 -2.71 3.73 -22.14
CA TRP A 446 -1.27 3.85 -21.96
C TRP A 446 -0.71 4.82 -23.00
N ARG A 447 -0.47 6.06 -22.63
CA ARG A 447 -0.15 7.16 -23.56
C ARG A 447 1.04 6.91 -24.48
N ARG A 448 1.96 6.03 -24.08
CA ARG A 448 3.18 5.72 -24.87
C ARG A 448 3.21 4.30 -25.43
N LYS A 449 2.19 3.47 -25.16
CA LYS A 449 2.24 2.02 -25.45
C LYS A 449 1.07 1.51 -26.32
N GLY A 450 0.20 2.36 -26.85
CA GLY A 450 -0.89 1.89 -27.69
C GLY A 450 -2.12 2.79 -27.77
N LEU A 451 -3.22 2.23 -28.26
CA LEU A 451 -4.52 2.89 -28.36
C LEU A 451 -5.32 2.72 -27.06
N PRO A 452 -6.28 3.61 -26.80
CA PRO A 452 -7.23 3.42 -25.70
C PRO A 452 -8.06 2.15 -25.92
N PHE A 453 -8.37 1.46 -24.82
CA PHE A 453 -9.17 0.25 -24.86
C PHE A 453 -10.19 0.25 -23.73
N TRP A 454 -11.27 -0.53 -23.91
CA TRP A 454 -12.33 -0.70 -22.93
C TRP A 454 -12.01 -1.84 -21.98
N PHE A 455 -12.30 -1.63 -20.70
CA PHE A 455 -12.17 -2.68 -19.70
C PHE A 455 -13.31 -2.60 -18.66
N ARG A 456 -13.60 -3.74 -18.05
CA ARG A 456 -14.52 -3.87 -16.93
C ARG A 456 -13.74 -3.77 -15.64
N ARG A 457 -14.02 -2.74 -14.85
CA ARG A 457 -13.36 -2.48 -13.56
C ARG A 457 -13.70 -3.55 -12.53
N LEU A 458 -12.75 -3.89 -11.66
CA LEU A 458 -13.06 -4.65 -10.45
C LEU A 458 -13.79 -3.75 -9.44
N PRO A 459 -14.88 -4.24 -8.83
CA PRO A 459 -15.48 -3.55 -7.69
C PRO A 459 -14.55 -3.67 -6.47
N PRO A 460 -14.57 -2.71 -5.53
CA PRO A 460 -13.99 -2.91 -4.21
C PRO A 460 -14.70 -4.06 -3.49
N ARG A 461 -14.03 -4.72 -2.54
CA ARG A 461 -14.59 -5.88 -1.81
C ARG A 461 -15.60 -5.49 -0.77
N GLY A 462 -15.42 -4.31 -0.14
CA GLY A 462 -16.35 -3.76 0.84
C GLY A 462 -17.43 -2.87 0.24
N GLU A 463 -18.59 -2.76 0.91
CA GLU A 463 -19.56 -1.70 0.64
C GLU A 463 -19.07 -0.41 1.30
N HIS A 464 -18.47 0.48 0.50
CA HIS A 464 -18.02 1.78 0.98
C HIS A 464 -19.07 2.83 0.62
N GLN A 465 -19.58 3.53 1.64
CA GLN A 465 -20.50 4.64 1.46
C GLN A 465 -19.70 5.93 1.23
N ARG A 466 -20.00 6.62 0.12
CA ARG A 466 -19.33 7.86 -0.30
C ARG A 466 -19.87 9.08 0.43
N HIS A 467 -19.02 10.08 0.64
CA HIS A 467 -19.38 11.46 1.01
C HIS A 467 -20.26 11.61 2.26
N GLN A 468 -20.27 10.59 3.18
CA GLN A 468 -21.10 10.66 4.37
C GLN A 468 -20.85 11.94 5.17
N HIS A 469 -19.58 12.30 5.38
CA HIS A 469 -19.23 13.47 6.18
C HIS A 469 -19.42 14.79 5.42
N GLN A 470 -19.09 14.83 4.14
CA GLN A 470 -19.26 16.04 3.32
C GLN A 470 -20.74 16.47 3.25
N TYR A 471 -21.64 15.54 2.97
CA TYR A 471 -23.06 15.85 2.87
C TYR A 471 -23.75 15.97 4.23
N PHE A 472 -23.20 15.35 5.28
CA PHE A 472 -23.80 15.41 6.60
C PHE A 472 -23.38 16.65 7.38
N ASP A 473 -22.10 17.01 7.40
CA ASP A 473 -21.51 18.08 8.21
C ASP A 473 -20.77 19.17 7.42
N GLY A 474 -20.37 18.89 6.18
CA GLY A 474 -19.64 19.84 5.34
C GLY A 474 -20.53 20.98 4.82
N ASP A 475 -19.96 22.15 4.62
CA ASP A 475 -20.66 23.28 4.01
C ASP A 475 -20.67 23.14 2.49
N MET A 476 -21.88 23.07 1.90
CA MET A 476 -22.08 23.08 0.45
C MET A 476 -22.08 24.51 -0.09
N ASP A 477 -21.69 24.64 -1.37
CA ASP A 477 -21.82 25.94 -2.05
C ASP A 477 -23.25 26.47 -1.96
N PRO A 478 -23.47 27.79 -1.85
CA PRO A 478 -24.80 28.39 -1.72
C PRO A 478 -25.82 27.96 -2.78
N ASP A 479 -25.34 27.67 -4.01
CA ASP A 479 -26.18 27.20 -5.13
C ASP A 479 -26.62 25.72 -4.99
N ASN A 480 -26.02 24.98 -4.05
CA ASN A 480 -26.33 23.59 -3.79
C ASN A 480 -27.14 23.38 -2.51
N CYS A 481 -27.36 24.44 -1.72
CA CYS A 481 -28.13 24.39 -0.49
C CYS A 481 -29.63 24.11 -0.75
N PHE A 482 -30.25 23.37 0.17
CA PHE A 482 -31.71 23.26 0.17
C PHE A 482 -32.34 24.49 0.85
N CYS A 483 -33.29 25.14 0.18
CA CYS A 483 -33.97 26.30 0.74
C CYS A 483 -35.44 26.00 1.08
N PHE A 484 -35.78 25.99 2.36
CA PHE A 484 -37.16 25.96 2.83
C PHE A 484 -37.81 27.34 2.60
N ARG A 485 -38.80 27.40 1.72
CA ARG A 485 -39.48 28.65 1.34
C ARG A 485 -40.95 28.70 1.71
N GLY A 486 -41.60 27.53 1.73
CA GLY A 486 -43.05 27.40 1.93
C GLY A 486 -43.88 27.92 0.76
N PRO A 487 -45.21 27.68 0.77
CA PRO A 487 -46.11 28.00 -0.36
C PRO A 487 -46.24 29.51 -0.64
N LYS A 488 -46.02 30.36 0.36
CA LYS A 488 -46.09 31.81 0.24
C LYS A 488 -44.74 32.48 0.05
N GLY A 489 -43.65 31.69 0.00
CA GLY A 489 -42.28 32.23 -0.07
C GLY A 489 -41.86 33.06 1.15
N ALA A 490 -42.51 32.81 2.31
CA ALA A 490 -42.30 33.59 3.54
C ALA A 490 -41.02 33.19 4.29
N LEU A 491 -40.47 32.00 4.03
CA LEU A 491 -39.26 31.49 4.64
C LEU A 491 -38.07 31.58 3.68
N ASN A 492 -36.88 31.78 4.22
CA ASN A 492 -35.63 31.73 3.49
C ASN A 492 -34.58 31.03 4.38
N LEU A 493 -34.81 29.74 4.66
CA LEU A 493 -33.93 28.96 5.53
C LEU A 493 -33.13 28.01 4.65
N ALA A 494 -31.83 28.23 4.55
CA ALA A 494 -30.92 27.44 3.73
C ALA A 494 -30.25 26.35 4.58
N ALA A 495 -30.33 25.11 4.10
CA ALA A 495 -29.61 23.97 4.63
C ALA A 495 -28.43 23.66 3.72
N GLY A 496 -27.23 23.91 4.18
CA GLY A 496 -25.98 23.65 3.46
C GLY A 496 -25.50 22.20 3.58
N ASN A 497 -26.14 21.39 4.42
CA ASN A 497 -25.81 19.97 4.63
C ASN A 497 -26.99 19.24 5.25
N LEU A 498 -26.90 17.91 5.36
CA LEU A 498 -27.97 17.07 5.90
C LEU A 498 -28.23 17.32 7.39
N ARG A 499 -27.21 17.65 8.20
CA ARG A 499 -27.39 18.00 9.62
C ARG A 499 -28.25 19.26 9.75
N THR A 500 -27.87 20.32 9.03
CA THR A 500 -28.64 21.57 9.01
C THR A 500 -30.03 21.35 8.41
N PHE A 501 -30.15 20.51 7.38
CA PHE A 501 -31.43 20.12 6.82
C PHE A 501 -32.32 19.45 7.88
N MET A 502 -31.81 18.50 8.66
CA MET A 502 -32.56 17.85 9.74
C MET A 502 -33.05 18.84 10.79
N GLN A 503 -32.15 19.73 11.25
CA GLN A 503 -32.49 20.75 12.25
C GLN A 503 -33.59 21.68 11.78
N LEU A 504 -33.46 22.17 10.54
CA LEU A 504 -34.48 23.04 9.95
C LEU A 504 -35.80 22.30 9.65
N ALA A 505 -35.70 21.06 9.17
CA ALA A 505 -36.85 20.21 8.90
C ALA A 505 -37.69 19.90 10.17
N GLU A 506 -37.05 19.77 11.34
CA GLU A 506 -37.76 19.62 12.61
C GLU A 506 -38.50 20.90 13.04
N GLY A 507 -38.00 22.07 12.65
CA GLY A 507 -38.52 23.38 13.05
C GLY A 507 -39.54 23.99 12.10
N VAL A 508 -39.59 23.62 10.80
CA VAL A 508 -40.54 24.20 9.86
C VAL A 508 -41.94 23.69 10.10
N ASP A 509 -42.95 24.52 9.78
CA ASP A 509 -44.36 24.16 9.88
C ASP A 509 -44.77 23.05 8.88
N GLU A 510 -45.87 22.39 9.14
CA GLU A 510 -46.36 21.28 8.31
C GLU A 510 -46.71 21.73 6.88
N GLU A 511 -47.20 22.94 6.71
CA GLU A 511 -47.58 23.48 5.39
C GLU A 511 -46.33 23.63 4.51
N THR A 512 -45.22 24.13 5.07
CA THR A 512 -43.91 24.23 4.41
C THR A 512 -43.34 22.87 4.08
N TRP A 513 -43.40 21.90 5.03
CA TRP A 513 -42.90 20.56 4.80
C TRP A 513 -43.63 19.89 3.63
N VAL A 514 -44.98 19.87 3.66
CA VAL A 514 -45.82 19.25 2.63
C VAL A 514 -45.66 19.95 1.28
N TYR A 515 -45.52 21.27 1.27
CA TYR A 515 -45.28 22.03 0.06
C TYR A 515 -44.05 21.51 -0.72
N HIS A 516 -42.91 21.35 -0.07
CA HIS A 516 -41.69 20.84 -0.71
C HIS A 516 -41.80 19.33 -1.03
N LEU A 517 -42.41 18.53 -0.17
CA LEU A 517 -42.60 17.11 -0.40
C LEU A 517 -43.44 16.85 -1.67
N ARG A 518 -44.59 17.53 -1.81
CA ARG A 518 -45.49 17.36 -2.98
C ARG A 518 -44.86 17.83 -4.29
N ARG A 519 -43.95 18.79 -4.25
CA ARG A 519 -43.21 19.27 -5.42
C ARG A 519 -42.05 18.36 -5.80
N GLY A 520 -41.71 17.38 -4.98
CA GLY A 520 -40.54 16.53 -5.17
C GLY A 520 -39.21 17.26 -4.97
N ASP A 521 -39.22 18.40 -4.25
CA ASP A 521 -38.02 19.21 -4.05
C ASP A 521 -36.99 18.47 -3.20
N TYR A 522 -37.43 17.69 -2.18
CA TYR A 522 -36.54 16.86 -1.36
C TYR A 522 -35.88 15.74 -2.19
N ALA A 523 -36.68 15.00 -2.97
CA ALA A 523 -36.15 13.93 -3.81
C ALA A 523 -35.14 14.43 -4.84
N ARG A 524 -35.43 15.62 -5.44
CA ARG A 524 -34.51 16.27 -6.37
C ARG A 524 -33.21 16.68 -5.70
N TRP A 525 -33.28 17.32 -4.52
CA TRP A 525 -32.11 17.75 -3.78
C TRP A 525 -31.26 16.57 -3.32
N PHE A 526 -31.87 15.54 -2.75
CA PHE A 526 -31.17 14.32 -2.37
C PHE A 526 -30.49 13.63 -3.55
N ARG A 527 -31.16 13.59 -4.73
CA ARG A 527 -30.59 12.99 -5.94
C ARG A 527 -29.48 13.81 -6.56
N ASP A 528 -29.73 15.11 -6.76
CA ASP A 528 -28.90 15.95 -7.64
C ASP A 528 -27.78 16.63 -6.88
N LYS A 529 -27.96 16.92 -5.58
CA LYS A 529 -27.02 17.69 -4.75
C LYS A 529 -26.35 16.83 -3.68
N ILE A 530 -27.12 16.01 -2.96
CA ILE A 530 -26.59 15.04 -1.98
C ILE A 530 -26.07 13.78 -2.68
N GLN A 531 -26.51 13.54 -3.91
CA GLN A 531 -26.18 12.36 -4.73
C GLN A 531 -26.56 11.01 -4.08
N ASP A 532 -27.54 11.01 -3.22
CA ASP A 532 -28.06 9.85 -2.52
C ASP A 532 -29.36 9.35 -3.16
N GLN A 533 -29.27 8.24 -3.89
CA GLN A 533 -30.39 7.63 -4.61
C GLN A 533 -31.40 6.97 -3.66
N GLU A 534 -30.94 6.47 -2.50
CA GLU A 534 -31.81 5.80 -1.54
C GLU A 534 -32.68 6.83 -0.79
N LEU A 535 -32.06 7.93 -0.32
CA LEU A 535 -32.82 9.04 0.25
C LEU A 535 -33.79 9.66 -0.75
N ALA A 536 -33.35 9.81 -2.01
CA ALA A 536 -34.21 10.30 -3.07
C ALA A 536 -35.41 9.38 -3.31
N ALA A 537 -35.20 8.05 -3.36
CA ALA A 537 -36.24 7.06 -3.54
C ALA A 537 -37.26 7.07 -2.38
N VAL A 538 -36.81 7.20 -1.14
CA VAL A 538 -37.70 7.33 0.04
C VAL A 538 -38.56 8.60 -0.07
N ALA A 539 -37.95 9.73 -0.43
CA ALA A 539 -38.71 10.98 -0.60
C ALA A 539 -39.73 10.90 -1.76
N GLU A 540 -39.40 10.22 -2.87
CA GLU A 540 -40.32 9.98 -3.98
C GLU A 540 -41.46 9.05 -3.60
N GLN A 541 -41.17 8.00 -2.82
CA GLN A 541 -42.20 7.10 -2.32
C GLN A 541 -43.21 7.87 -1.45
N LEU A 542 -42.69 8.67 -0.49
CA LEU A 542 -43.52 9.49 0.40
C LEU A 542 -44.32 10.58 -0.35
N GLN A 543 -43.78 11.09 -1.46
CA GLN A 543 -44.51 12.02 -2.33
C GLN A 543 -45.76 11.40 -2.96
N ARG A 544 -45.71 10.10 -3.27
CA ARG A 544 -46.79 9.34 -3.92
C ARG A 544 -47.83 8.79 -2.92
N GLU A 545 -47.39 8.58 -1.68
CA GLU A 545 -48.22 8.07 -0.60
C GLU A 545 -48.98 9.23 0.05
N ASP A 546 -50.25 8.98 0.46
CA ASP A 546 -51.04 9.96 1.24
C ASP A 546 -50.73 9.78 2.74
N VAL A 547 -49.50 10.12 3.13
CA VAL A 547 -48.98 9.97 4.49
C VAL A 547 -49.15 11.28 5.26
N ALA A 548 -49.45 11.19 6.56
CA ALA A 548 -49.52 12.38 7.41
C ALA A 548 -48.19 13.18 7.40
N PRO A 549 -48.25 14.52 7.44
CA PRO A 549 -47.06 15.39 7.37
C PRO A 549 -45.98 15.01 8.36
N LEU A 550 -46.33 14.74 9.60
CA LEU A 550 -45.41 14.36 10.66
C LEU A 550 -44.78 12.97 10.42
N ASP A 551 -45.53 12.01 9.90
CA ASP A 551 -45.00 10.68 9.63
C ASP A 551 -44.04 10.69 8.43
N SER A 552 -44.37 11.45 7.39
CA SER A 552 -43.48 11.60 6.23
C SER A 552 -42.16 12.28 6.62
N ARG A 553 -42.23 13.31 7.48
CA ARG A 553 -41.07 13.99 8.04
C ARG A 553 -40.21 13.02 8.87
N HIS A 554 -40.85 12.31 9.79
CA HIS A 554 -40.16 11.34 10.66
C HIS A 554 -39.39 10.29 9.84
N ARG A 555 -40.05 9.71 8.82
CA ARG A 555 -39.40 8.68 7.96
C ARG A 555 -38.19 9.21 7.21
N VAL A 556 -38.26 10.44 6.65
CA VAL A 556 -37.08 11.03 5.99
C VAL A 556 -35.95 11.29 6.98
N LEU A 557 -36.26 11.87 8.14
CA LEU A 557 -35.24 12.16 9.17
C LEU A 557 -34.65 10.90 9.78
N GLU A 558 -35.47 9.86 10.00
CA GLU A 558 -35.01 8.56 10.49
C GLU A 558 -34.07 7.89 9.48
N MET A 559 -34.39 7.98 8.18
CA MET A 559 -33.53 7.43 7.14
C MET A 559 -32.17 8.17 7.08
N ILE A 560 -32.18 9.50 7.18
CA ILE A 560 -30.93 10.28 7.27
C ILE A 560 -30.13 9.86 8.51
N ARG A 561 -30.77 9.73 9.67
CA ARG A 561 -30.09 9.27 10.90
C ARG A 561 -29.49 7.88 10.71
N LYS A 562 -30.24 6.94 10.18
CA LYS A 562 -29.79 5.57 9.95
C LYS A 562 -28.59 5.48 9.01
N MET A 563 -28.56 6.32 7.96
CA MET A 563 -27.53 6.28 6.93
C MET A 563 -26.29 7.10 7.27
N TYR A 564 -26.46 8.22 7.97
CA TYR A 564 -25.41 9.22 8.16
C TYR A 564 -24.99 9.42 9.63
N VAL A 565 -25.82 9.04 10.60
CA VAL A 565 -25.51 9.13 12.04
C VAL A 565 -25.25 7.71 12.55
N LYS A 566 -23.97 7.31 12.64
CA LYS A 566 -23.60 6.10 13.39
C LYS A 566 -23.82 6.38 14.87
N GLU A 567 -24.62 5.55 15.56
CA GLU A 567 -24.61 5.51 17.01
C GLU A 567 -23.18 5.18 17.47
N ILE A 568 -22.59 6.10 18.28
CA ILE A 568 -21.28 5.95 18.92
C ILE A 568 -21.39 4.91 20.02
#